data_b0f0c0eb087026b3bf5a0abef93343ca
#
_entry.id   b0f0c0eb087026b3bf5a0abef93343ca
#
_cell.length_a   1.000
_cell.length_b   1.000
_cell.length_c   1.000
_cell.angle_alpha   90.00
_cell.angle_beta   90.00
_cell.angle_gamma   90.00
#
_symmetry.space_group_name_H-M   'P 1'
#
loop_
_entity.id
_entity.type
_entity.pdbx_description
1 polymer ?
#
loop_
_entity_poly.entity_id
_entity_poly.type
_entity_poly.pdbx_seq_one_letter_code
_entity_poly.pdbx_strand_id
1 'polypeptide(L)'
;MHTILLRAEGFTLYTYTVLLDMGLACGLILAWLEGRRLDHPGQALNAAFYTLCAGILGARTGYVLANWSYFSEHLPDAARLWKGGLSWYGGFLGGLVALTVYAAWPRRKTQPSFWLLADALTPGLVLGVACGWLACWMAGCAYGMPASGWPWLVWDLPDIYGVRDLRFATQPLGAALSLVAFVFLWTTRRRWSITGFSFLAGLILMGSTGYLLELTRGDDTLYWGSWRAGQWLSLVMAVAGAGLLAWRWARHRRDHHD
;
A
#
# COMPACT_ATOMS: atom_id res chain seq x y z
N MET A 1 22.06 8.77 -6.22
CA MET A 1 20.73 9.02 -5.64
C MET A 1 20.88 10.03 -4.53
N HIS A 2 20.03 11.06 -4.47
CA HIS A 2 20.06 12.07 -3.41
C HIS A 2 19.22 11.56 -2.23
N THR A 3 19.83 10.81 -1.33
CA THR A 3 19.18 10.34 -0.09
C THR A 3 18.87 11.49 0.87
N ILE A 4 19.64 12.55 0.82
CA ILE A 4 19.47 13.77 1.62
C ILE A 4 19.01 14.89 0.69
N LEU A 5 17.83 15.46 0.95
CA LEU A 5 17.26 16.57 0.19
C LEU A 5 17.81 17.91 0.69
N LEU A 6 17.91 18.09 1.99
CA LEU A 6 18.40 19.30 2.64
C LEU A 6 19.15 18.94 3.92
N ARG A 7 20.29 19.60 4.14
CA ARG A 7 21.06 19.52 5.39
C ARG A 7 21.28 20.93 5.93
N ALA A 8 20.73 21.20 7.10
CA ALA A 8 20.93 22.43 7.85
C ALA A 8 21.49 22.06 9.23
N GLU A 9 22.04 23.07 9.96
CA GLU A 9 22.55 22.82 11.31
C GLU A 9 21.47 22.22 12.22
N GLY A 10 21.71 20.99 12.64
CA GLY A 10 20.80 20.24 13.52
C GLY A 10 19.61 19.56 12.85
N PHE A 11 19.39 19.69 11.52
CA PHE A 11 18.28 19.09 10.80
C PHE A 11 18.70 18.47 9.47
N THR A 12 18.33 17.22 9.24
CA THR A 12 18.56 16.52 7.96
C THR A 12 17.22 16.03 7.40
N LEU A 13 16.83 16.54 6.23
CA LEU A 13 15.62 16.13 5.52
C LEU A 13 15.98 15.07 4.49
N TYR A 14 15.40 13.88 4.64
CA TYR A 14 15.61 12.79 3.72
C TYR A 14 14.56 12.82 2.59
N THR A 15 14.99 12.58 1.36
CA THR A 15 14.11 12.48 0.19
C THR A 15 13.03 11.42 0.39
N TYR A 16 13.38 10.31 1.04
CA TYR A 16 12.46 9.25 1.43
C TYR A 16 11.27 9.78 2.24
N THR A 17 11.52 10.53 3.29
CA THR A 17 10.48 11.08 4.18
C THR A 17 9.57 12.03 3.42
N VAL A 18 10.14 12.94 2.62
CA VAL A 18 9.38 13.92 1.83
C VAL A 18 8.42 13.23 0.85
N LEU A 19 8.89 12.18 0.17
CA LEU A 19 8.04 11.43 -0.76
C LEU A 19 6.90 10.67 -0.04
N LEU A 20 7.15 10.13 1.14
CA LEU A 20 6.11 9.51 1.96
C LEU A 20 5.09 10.53 2.46
N ASP A 21 5.54 11.66 2.98
CA ASP A 21 4.67 12.74 3.47
C ASP A 21 3.83 13.33 2.33
N MET A 22 4.41 13.48 1.14
CA MET A 22 3.69 13.90 -0.06
C MET A 22 2.62 12.87 -0.44
N GLY A 23 2.95 11.58 -0.43
CA GLY A 23 1.99 10.49 -0.67
C GLY A 23 0.84 10.50 0.34
N LEU A 24 1.15 10.74 1.62
CA LEU A 24 0.16 10.87 2.68
C LEU A 24 -0.75 12.08 2.47
N ALA A 25 -0.17 13.26 2.22
CA ALA A 25 -0.93 14.48 1.98
C ALA A 25 -1.86 14.34 0.78
N CYS A 26 -1.35 13.83 -0.35
CA CYS A 26 -2.16 13.54 -1.53
C CYS A 26 -3.25 12.52 -1.23
N GLY A 27 -2.95 11.48 -0.46
CA GLY A 27 -3.91 10.47 -0.04
C GLY A 27 -5.07 11.04 0.77
N LEU A 28 -4.79 11.93 1.73
CA LEU A 28 -5.81 12.62 2.52
C LEU A 28 -6.65 13.59 1.68
N ILE A 29 -6.03 14.33 0.76
CA ILE A 29 -6.72 15.21 -0.17
C ILE A 29 -7.68 14.40 -1.07
N LEU A 30 -7.22 13.26 -1.60
CA LEU A 30 -8.05 12.39 -2.43
C LEU A 30 -9.21 11.78 -1.62
N ALA A 31 -8.96 11.35 -0.39
CA ALA A 31 -10.01 10.85 0.51
C ALA A 31 -11.08 11.93 0.78
N TRP A 32 -10.67 13.18 0.96
CA TRP A 32 -11.59 14.31 1.14
C TRP A 32 -12.37 14.61 -0.15
N LEU A 33 -11.72 14.63 -1.32
CA LEU A 33 -12.36 14.87 -2.62
C LEU A 33 -13.40 13.79 -2.94
N GLU A 34 -13.06 12.51 -2.73
CA GLU A 34 -14.00 11.40 -2.90
C GLU A 34 -15.10 11.43 -1.84
N GLY A 35 -14.77 11.78 -0.59
CA GLY A 35 -15.76 11.98 0.46
C GLY A 35 -16.75 13.11 0.13
N ARG A 36 -16.29 14.21 -0.47
CA ARG A 36 -17.19 15.29 -0.98
C ARG A 36 -18.10 14.79 -2.10
N ARG A 37 -17.57 13.99 -3.02
CA ARG A 37 -18.35 13.38 -4.11
C ARG A 37 -19.45 12.45 -3.61
N LEU A 38 -19.21 11.80 -2.47
CA LEU A 38 -20.12 10.83 -1.85
C LEU A 38 -20.99 11.46 -0.74
N ASP A 39 -20.98 12.78 -0.60
CA ASP A 39 -21.68 13.55 0.43
C ASP A 39 -21.28 13.23 1.89
N HIS A 40 -20.08 12.63 2.07
CA HIS A 40 -19.56 12.21 3.37
C HIS A 40 -18.10 12.64 3.63
N PRO A 41 -17.70 13.93 3.41
CA PRO A 41 -16.30 14.34 3.49
C PRO A 41 -15.68 14.16 4.88
N GLY A 42 -16.41 14.49 5.92
CA GLY A 42 -15.93 14.34 7.30
C GLY A 42 -15.75 12.88 7.70
N GLN A 43 -16.66 11.99 7.29
CA GLN A 43 -16.56 10.56 7.56
C GLN A 43 -15.41 9.92 6.79
N ALA A 44 -15.17 10.32 5.55
CA ALA A 44 -14.06 9.83 4.74
C ALA A 44 -12.70 10.25 5.34
N LEU A 45 -12.55 11.50 5.79
CA LEU A 45 -11.34 11.97 6.48
C LEU A 45 -11.11 11.26 7.82
N ASN A 46 -12.17 11.10 8.62
CA ASN A 46 -12.06 10.37 9.88
C ASN A 46 -11.66 8.90 9.64
N ALA A 47 -12.29 8.24 8.66
CA ALA A 47 -11.92 6.89 8.27
C ALA A 47 -10.45 6.83 7.80
N ALA A 48 -10.00 7.78 6.97
CA ALA A 48 -8.60 7.88 6.54
C ALA A 48 -7.65 8.03 7.74
N PHE A 49 -7.97 8.89 8.70
CA PHE A 49 -7.16 9.08 9.90
C PHE A 49 -7.06 7.81 10.75
N TYR A 50 -8.19 7.16 11.06
CA TYR A 50 -8.17 5.93 11.86
C TYR A 50 -7.48 4.78 11.14
N THR A 51 -7.70 4.63 9.83
CA THR A 51 -7.02 3.60 9.03
C THR A 51 -5.52 3.85 8.94
N LEU A 52 -5.09 5.11 8.86
CA LEU A 52 -3.67 5.47 8.87
C LEU A 52 -3.02 5.12 10.21
N CYS A 53 -3.60 5.57 11.32
CA CYS A 53 -3.06 5.29 12.66
C CYS A 53 -2.97 3.79 12.93
N ALA A 54 -4.04 3.05 12.67
CA ALA A 54 -4.05 1.60 12.83
C ALA A 54 -3.16 0.89 11.80
N GLY A 55 -3.02 1.45 10.59
CA GLY A 55 -2.09 0.99 9.57
C GLY A 55 -0.64 1.07 10.04
N ILE A 56 -0.23 2.18 10.67
CA ILE A 56 1.12 2.32 11.22
C ILE A 56 1.36 1.30 12.33
N LEU A 57 0.40 1.13 13.26
CA LEU A 57 0.50 0.14 14.33
C LEU A 57 0.53 -1.29 13.77
N GLY A 58 -0.31 -1.59 12.79
CA GLY A 58 -0.35 -2.88 12.12
C GLY A 58 0.94 -3.17 11.33
N ALA A 59 1.50 -2.16 10.66
CA ALA A 59 2.78 -2.27 9.95
C ALA A 59 3.93 -2.63 10.90
N ARG A 60 3.97 -1.99 12.07
CA ARG A 60 4.96 -2.30 13.10
C ARG A 60 4.75 -3.67 13.69
N THR A 61 3.52 -4.01 14.08
CA THR A 61 3.18 -5.33 14.61
C THR A 61 3.54 -6.44 13.63
N GLY A 62 3.19 -6.27 12.34
CA GLY A 62 3.52 -7.24 11.31
C GLY A 62 5.04 -7.43 11.14
N TYR A 63 5.83 -6.35 11.21
CA TYR A 63 7.29 -6.44 11.16
C TYR A 63 7.87 -7.13 12.39
N VAL A 64 7.39 -6.78 13.59
CA VAL A 64 7.82 -7.40 14.87
C VAL A 64 7.52 -8.90 14.86
N LEU A 65 6.33 -9.30 14.42
CA LEU A 65 5.96 -10.72 14.33
C LEU A 65 6.80 -11.48 13.29
N ALA A 66 7.10 -10.83 12.16
CA ALA A 66 7.95 -11.41 11.12
C ALA A 66 9.41 -11.63 11.57
N ASN A 67 9.87 -10.83 12.54
CA ASN A 67 11.24 -10.90 13.07
C ASN A 67 11.23 -11.26 14.57
N TRP A 68 10.32 -12.13 14.98
CA TRP A 68 10.09 -12.44 16.39
C TRP A 68 11.32 -12.98 17.11
N SER A 69 12.19 -13.71 16.42
CA SER A 69 13.45 -14.21 16.98
C SER A 69 14.33 -13.09 17.57
N TYR A 70 14.41 -11.94 16.89
CA TYR A 70 15.12 -10.77 17.41
C TYR A 70 14.34 -10.06 18.51
N PHE A 71 13.03 -9.80 18.28
CA PHE A 71 12.24 -8.98 19.20
C PHE A 71 11.87 -9.68 20.51
N SER A 72 11.87 -11.00 20.56
CA SER A 72 11.71 -11.76 21.82
C SER A 72 12.79 -11.44 22.85
N GLU A 73 14.01 -11.13 22.41
CA GLU A 73 15.13 -10.74 23.25
C GLU A 73 15.26 -9.22 23.43
N HIS A 74 14.62 -8.42 22.54
CA HIS A 74 14.75 -6.97 22.49
C HIS A 74 13.38 -6.27 22.48
N LEU A 75 12.48 -6.64 23.40
CA LEU A 75 11.11 -6.12 23.49
C LEU A 75 11.00 -4.57 23.46
N PRO A 76 11.87 -3.77 24.12
CA PRO A 76 11.78 -2.31 24.04
C PRO A 76 11.96 -1.77 22.62
N ASP A 77 12.66 -2.49 21.73
CA ASP A 77 12.85 -2.08 20.35
C ASP A 77 11.57 -2.22 19.51
N ALA A 78 10.63 -3.07 19.93
CA ALA A 78 9.34 -3.22 19.26
C ALA A 78 8.53 -1.91 19.22
N ALA A 79 8.65 -1.07 20.25
CA ALA A 79 7.97 0.24 20.31
C ALA A 79 8.71 1.38 19.56
N ARG A 80 9.95 1.16 19.12
CA ARG A 80 10.78 2.19 18.50
C ARG A 80 10.52 2.30 17.00
N LEU A 81 9.41 2.97 16.62
CA LEU A 81 9.00 3.18 15.22
C LEU A 81 10.06 3.92 14.39
N TRP A 82 10.81 4.84 14.99
CA TRP A 82 11.85 5.65 14.34
C TRP A 82 13.09 4.86 13.91
N LYS A 83 13.25 3.62 14.38
CA LYS A 83 14.31 2.72 13.90
C LYS A 83 13.96 2.06 12.54
N GLY A 84 12.78 2.33 11.99
CA GLY A 84 12.29 1.69 10.77
C GLY A 84 11.73 0.29 11.03
N GLY A 85 11.56 -0.50 9.98
CA GLY A 85 10.97 -1.84 10.05
C GLY A 85 9.45 -1.78 10.14
N LEU A 86 8.82 -1.57 9.00
CA LEU A 86 7.36 -1.54 8.81
C LEU A 86 6.99 -2.55 7.71
N SER A 87 6.03 -3.40 8.00
CA SER A 87 5.49 -4.37 7.06
C SER A 87 4.31 -3.76 6.29
N TRP A 88 4.39 -3.71 4.96
CA TRP A 88 3.29 -3.26 4.12
C TRP A 88 1.99 -4.04 4.38
N TYR A 89 2.08 -5.36 4.42
CA TYR A 89 0.92 -6.22 4.61
C TYR A 89 0.31 -6.09 6.01
N GLY A 90 1.17 -5.91 7.02
CA GLY A 90 0.72 -5.59 8.39
C GLY A 90 -0.04 -4.25 8.43
N GLY A 91 0.48 -3.25 7.72
CA GLY A 91 -0.16 -1.95 7.59
C GLY A 91 -1.52 -2.01 6.89
N PHE A 92 -1.58 -2.73 5.78
CA PHE A 92 -2.82 -2.94 5.05
C PHE A 92 -3.89 -3.65 5.91
N LEU A 93 -3.53 -4.73 6.60
CA LEU A 93 -4.45 -5.45 7.49
C LEU A 93 -4.91 -4.59 8.67
N GLY A 94 -4.00 -3.87 9.32
CA GLY A 94 -4.34 -2.94 10.40
C GLY A 94 -5.32 -1.85 9.96
N GLY A 95 -5.08 -1.25 8.80
CA GLY A 95 -5.97 -0.27 8.19
C GLY A 95 -7.33 -0.87 7.83
N LEU A 96 -7.37 -2.08 7.26
CA LEU A 96 -8.61 -2.78 6.90
C LEU A 96 -9.46 -3.11 8.13
N VAL A 97 -8.85 -3.57 9.21
CA VAL A 97 -9.52 -3.82 10.50
C VAL A 97 -10.11 -2.52 11.03
N ALA A 98 -9.32 -1.43 11.06
CA ALA A 98 -9.80 -0.14 11.54
C ALA A 98 -10.96 0.40 10.71
N LEU A 99 -10.90 0.28 9.37
CA LEU A 99 -11.98 0.69 8.48
C LEU A 99 -13.26 -0.12 8.75
N THR A 100 -13.11 -1.43 8.95
CA THR A 100 -14.23 -2.32 9.27
C THR A 100 -14.88 -1.94 10.60
N VAL A 101 -14.07 -1.74 11.63
CA VAL A 101 -14.53 -1.31 12.96
C VAL A 101 -15.20 0.07 12.87
N TYR A 102 -14.59 1.02 12.15
CA TYR A 102 -15.15 2.35 11.98
C TYR A 102 -16.50 2.32 11.27
N ALA A 103 -16.65 1.54 10.20
CA ALA A 103 -17.89 1.40 9.44
C ALA A 103 -18.99 0.65 10.22
N ALA A 104 -18.62 -0.30 11.09
CA ALA A 104 -19.54 -1.06 11.91
C ALA A 104 -19.98 -0.31 13.19
N TRP A 105 -19.34 0.80 13.56
CA TRP A 105 -19.61 1.47 14.83
C TRP A 105 -20.94 2.22 14.83
N PRO A 106 -21.86 1.90 15.75
CA PRO A 106 -23.26 2.35 15.68
C PRO A 106 -23.47 3.80 16.17
N ARG A 107 -22.67 4.76 15.67
CA ARG A 107 -22.73 6.15 16.19
C ARG A 107 -23.73 7.07 15.50
N ARG A 108 -24.18 6.79 14.26
CA ARG A 108 -25.12 7.64 13.52
C ARG A 108 -25.94 6.83 12.51
N LYS A 109 -27.23 7.20 12.35
CA LYS A 109 -28.13 6.64 11.32
C LYS A 109 -27.68 6.92 9.88
N THR A 110 -26.76 7.88 9.67
CA THR A 110 -26.25 8.31 8.36
C THR A 110 -24.79 7.89 8.12
N GLN A 111 -24.31 6.83 8.79
CA GLN A 111 -22.92 6.41 8.60
C GLN A 111 -22.76 5.67 7.26
N PRO A 112 -21.77 6.06 6.43
CA PRO A 112 -21.54 5.39 5.16
C PRO A 112 -21.11 3.95 5.36
N SER A 113 -21.51 3.08 4.44
CA SER A 113 -21.15 1.66 4.49
C SER A 113 -19.63 1.47 4.34
N PHE A 114 -19.13 0.33 4.83
CA PHE A 114 -17.73 -0.09 4.63
C PHE A 114 -17.28 0.07 3.16
N TRP A 115 -18.09 -0.41 2.23
CA TRP A 115 -17.75 -0.38 0.80
C TRP A 115 -17.62 1.02 0.24
N LEU A 116 -18.48 1.95 0.68
CA LEU A 116 -18.42 3.34 0.26
C LEU A 116 -17.15 4.03 0.75
N LEU A 117 -16.80 3.81 2.03
CA LEU A 117 -15.58 4.34 2.61
C LEU A 117 -14.33 3.71 1.98
N ALA A 118 -14.34 2.39 1.76
CA ALA A 118 -13.25 1.69 1.10
C ALA A 118 -12.99 2.25 -0.31
N ASP A 119 -14.06 2.47 -1.09
CA ASP A 119 -13.96 3.11 -2.41
C ASP A 119 -13.37 4.53 -2.33
N ALA A 120 -13.77 5.31 -1.34
CA ALA A 120 -13.28 6.67 -1.16
C ALA A 120 -11.79 6.73 -0.81
N LEU A 121 -11.28 5.75 -0.05
CA LEU A 121 -9.89 5.72 0.41
C LEU A 121 -8.93 5.08 -0.61
N THR A 122 -9.43 4.21 -1.48
CA THR A 122 -8.59 3.39 -2.38
C THR A 122 -7.71 4.21 -3.33
N PRO A 123 -8.19 5.25 -4.04
CA PRO A 123 -7.32 6.04 -4.93
C PRO A 123 -6.15 6.67 -4.17
N GLY A 124 -6.41 7.19 -2.96
CA GLY A 124 -5.38 7.77 -2.09
C GLY A 124 -4.35 6.73 -1.64
N LEU A 125 -4.80 5.53 -1.28
CA LEU A 125 -3.93 4.42 -0.90
C LEU A 125 -3.00 4.02 -2.05
N VAL A 126 -3.55 3.82 -3.26
CA VAL A 126 -2.76 3.38 -4.42
C VAL A 126 -1.74 4.43 -4.85
N LEU A 127 -2.11 5.73 -4.81
CA LEU A 127 -1.14 6.82 -5.04
C LEU A 127 -0.07 6.87 -3.96
N GLY A 128 -0.44 6.66 -2.70
CA GLY A 128 0.50 6.55 -1.58
C GLY A 128 1.52 5.42 -1.78
N VAL A 129 1.08 4.28 -2.32
CA VAL A 129 1.98 3.16 -2.67
C VAL A 129 2.93 3.53 -3.80
N ALA A 130 2.49 4.27 -4.83
CA ALA A 130 3.38 4.78 -5.87
C ALA A 130 4.48 5.70 -5.28
N CYS A 131 4.11 6.61 -4.39
CA CYS A 131 5.06 7.44 -3.65
C CYS A 131 5.99 6.60 -2.77
N GLY A 132 5.50 5.55 -2.13
CA GLY A 132 6.30 4.59 -1.35
C GLY A 132 7.36 3.88 -2.18
N TRP A 133 7.04 3.45 -3.39
CA TRP A 133 8.00 2.88 -4.32
C TRP A 133 9.07 3.90 -4.76
N LEU A 134 8.68 5.16 -5.03
CA LEU A 134 9.63 6.23 -5.33
C LEU A 134 10.54 6.52 -4.12
N ALA A 135 9.98 6.52 -2.92
CA ALA A 135 10.74 6.70 -1.69
C ALA A 135 11.75 5.55 -1.49
N CYS A 136 11.33 4.30 -1.67
CA CYS A 136 12.22 3.12 -1.64
C CYS A 136 13.32 3.20 -2.70
N TRP A 137 13.00 3.70 -3.90
CA TRP A 137 14.02 3.91 -4.94
C TRP A 137 15.11 4.90 -4.49
N MET A 138 14.73 5.98 -3.82
CA MET A 138 15.70 6.95 -3.28
C MET A 138 16.50 6.41 -2.09
N ALA A 139 15.92 5.52 -1.29
CA ALA A 139 16.54 4.96 -0.09
C ALA A 139 17.28 3.63 -0.32
N GLY A 140 17.11 2.99 -1.50
CA GLY A 140 17.69 1.68 -1.81
C GLY A 140 16.94 0.50 -1.17
N CYS A 141 15.73 0.70 -0.58
CA CYS A 141 14.94 -0.41 -0.05
C CYS A 141 14.16 -1.15 -1.15
N ALA A 142 13.72 -2.39 -0.88
CA ALA A 142 12.99 -3.22 -1.83
C ALA A 142 13.69 -3.34 -3.21
N TYR A 143 15.02 -3.41 -3.19
CA TYR A 143 15.84 -3.48 -4.40
C TYR A 143 15.63 -4.79 -5.17
N GLY A 144 15.92 -4.75 -6.48
CA GLY A 144 15.83 -5.90 -7.36
C GLY A 144 17.00 -6.86 -7.20
N MET A 145 16.77 -8.14 -7.52
CA MET A 145 17.86 -9.14 -7.59
C MET A 145 18.83 -8.79 -8.72
N PRO A 146 20.11 -9.20 -8.63
CA PRO A 146 21.07 -9.09 -9.71
C PRO A 146 20.54 -9.77 -10.97
N ALA A 147 20.69 -9.11 -12.13
CA ALA A 147 20.17 -9.60 -13.39
C ALA A 147 21.04 -9.13 -14.57
N SER A 148 20.95 -9.85 -15.69
CA SER A 148 21.63 -9.51 -16.94
C SER A 148 20.64 -9.62 -18.13
N GLY A 149 20.93 -8.95 -19.21
CA GLY A 149 20.03 -8.92 -20.38
C GLY A 149 19.01 -7.79 -20.30
N TRP A 150 17.98 -7.66 -20.93
CA TRP A 150 16.80 -6.76 -20.83
C TRP A 150 17.14 -5.31 -20.39
N PRO A 151 17.83 -4.49 -21.23
CA PRO A 151 18.36 -3.16 -20.82
C PRO A 151 17.30 -2.18 -20.30
N TRP A 152 16.03 -2.40 -20.62
CA TRP A 152 14.90 -1.57 -20.19
C TRP A 152 14.34 -1.98 -18.81
N LEU A 153 14.69 -3.18 -18.29
CA LEU A 153 14.29 -3.65 -16.96
C LEU A 153 15.47 -3.82 -15.99
N VAL A 154 16.71 -3.77 -16.48
CA VAL A 154 17.91 -3.97 -15.68
C VAL A 154 18.75 -2.70 -15.71
N TRP A 155 18.93 -2.08 -14.55
CA TRP A 155 19.63 -0.81 -14.38
C TRP A 155 20.75 -0.97 -13.34
N ASP A 156 21.77 -0.11 -13.43
CA ASP A 156 22.78 0.00 -12.38
C ASP A 156 22.18 0.70 -11.16
N LEU A 157 21.74 -0.07 -10.17
CA LEU A 157 21.02 0.41 -8.99
C LEU A 157 21.74 -0.01 -7.71
N PRO A 158 21.78 0.86 -6.67
CA PRO A 158 22.30 0.50 -5.36
C PRO A 158 21.28 -0.33 -4.58
N ASP A 159 21.79 -1.21 -3.72
CA ASP A 159 21.02 -1.82 -2.64
C ASP A 159 20.95 -0.91 -1.40
N ILE A 160 20.40 -1.43 -0.30
CA ILE A 160 20.26 -0.71 0.97
C ILE A 160 21.62 -0.33 1.61
N TYR A 161 22.69 -1.05 1.24
CA TYR A 161 24.05 -0.80 1.71
C TYR A 161 24.82 0.16 0.78
N GLY A 162 24.21 0.58 -0.31
CA GLY A 162 24.82 1.47 -1.31
C GLY A 162 25.67 0.74 -2.35
N VAL A 163 25.73 -0.60 -2.34
CA VAL A 163 26.46 -1.39 -3.32
C VAL A 163 25.70 -1.38 -4.63
N ARG A 164 26.36 -0.88 -5.68
CA ARG A 164 25.79 -0.77 -7.04
C ARG A 164 26.05 -2.05 -7.81
N ASP A 165 25.03 -2.51 -8.53
CA ASP A 165 25.10 -3.66 -9.43
C ASP A 165 23.98 -3.55 -10.49
N LEU A 166 24.10 -4.32 -11.58
CA LEU A 166 23.03 -4.51 -12.55
C LEU A 166 21.91 -5.33 -11.90
N ARG A 167 20.78 -4.67 -11.62
CA ARG A 167 19.64 -5.25 -10.90
C ARG A 167 18.33 -4.98 -11.64
N PHE A 168 17.33 -5.81 -11.43
CA PHE A 168 15.99 -5.48 -11.87
C PHE A 168 15.56 -4.12 -11.29
N ALA A 169 14.98 -3.26 -12.14
CA ALA A 169 14.46 -1.95 -11.77
C ALA A 169 13.12 -2.07 -11.01
N THR A 170 13.09 -2.88 -9.94
CA THR A 170 11.88 -3.24 -9.19
C THR A 170 11.18 -2.01 -8.62
N GLN A 171 11.92 -1.06 -8.02
CA GLN A 171 11.33 0.15 -7.43
C GLN A 171 10.69 1.07 -8.48
N PRO A 172 11.37 1.51 -9.56
CA PRO A 172 10.74 2.34 -10.58
C PRO A 172 9.60 1.61 -11.30
N LEU A 173 9.71 0.28 -11.51
CA LEU A 173 8.62 -0.52 -12.06
C LEU A 173 7.42 -0.54 -11.12
N GLY A 174 7.65 -0.71 -9.82
CA GLY A 174 6.61 -0.66 -8.79
C GLY A 174 5.89 0.69 -8.75
N ALA A 175 6.64 1.80 -8.85
CA ALA A 175 6.08 3.14 -8.94
C ALA A 175 5.22 3.33 -10.20
N ALA A 176 5.73 2.90 -11.36
CA ALA A 176 5.02 3.01 -12.63
C ALA A 176 3.71 2.19 -12.63
N LEU A 177 3.77 0.92 -12.21
CA LEU A 177 2.59 0.05 -12.14
C LEU A 177 1.54 0.57 -11.15
N SER A 178 1.97 1.07 -9.98
CA SER A 178 1.07 1.68 -9.00
C SER A 178 0.44 2.98 -9.53
N LEU A 179 1.19 3.79 -10.28
CA LEU A 179 0.66 5.00 -10.92
C LEU A 179 -0.35 4.66 -12.01
N VAL A 180 -0.09 3.65 -12.83
CA VAL A 180 -1.04 3.14 -13.84
C VAL A 180 -2.32 2.64 -13.16
N ALA A 181 -2.19 1.89 -12.07
CA ALA A 181 -3.33 1.43 -11.27
C ALA A 181 -4.13 2.61 -10.70
N PHE A 182 -3.46 3.63 -10.17
CA PHE A 182 -4.10 4.86 -9.71
C PHE A 182 -4.89 5.56 -10.82
N VAL A 183 -4.26 5.80 -11.98
CA VAL A 183 -4.91 6.45 -13.14
C VAL A 183 -6.12 5.65 -13.60
N PHE A 184 -6.00 4.32 -13.68
CA PHE A 184 -7.13 3.46 -14.02
C PHE A 184 -8.28 3.61 -13.01
N LEU A 185 -8.02 3.49 -11.73
CA LEU A 185 -9.04 3.64 -10.69
C LEU A 185 -9.65 5.04 -10.70
N TRP A 186 -8.82 6.09 -10.82
CA TRP A 186 -9.27 7.47 -10.84
C TRP A 186 -10.16 7.80 -12.03
N THR A 187 -9.85 7.30 -13.22
CA THR A 187 -10.63 7.55 -14.44
C THR A 187 -11.91 6.74 -14.49
N THR A 188 -11.90 5.54 -13.89
CA THR A 188 -13.06 4.62 -13.97
C THR A 188 -14.01 4.71 -12.78
N ARG A 189 -13.63 5.35 -11.65
CA ARG A 189 -14.40 5.41 -10.40
C ARG A 189 -15.84 5.91 -10.52
N ARG A 190 -16.15 6.68 -11.58
CA ARG A 190 -17.51 7.20 -11.86
C ARG A 190 -18.33 6.33 -12.79
N ARG A 191 -17.72 5.34 -13.43
CA ARG A 191 -18.37 4.52 -14.46
C ARG A 191 -19.11 3.30 -13.89
N TRP A 192 -18.75 2.91 -12.67
CA TRP A 192 -19.27 1.69 -12.06
C TRP A 192 -20.30 2.01 -10.99
N SER A 193 -21.50 1.41 -11.12
CA SER A 193 -22.61 1.56 -10.18
C SER A 193 -22.48 0.68 -8.92
N ILE A 194 -21.55 -0.28 -8.94
CA ILE A 194 -21.36 -1.23 -7.83
C ILE A 194 -20.49 -0.58 -6.76
N THR A 195 -21.07 -0.31 -5.59
CA THR A 195 -20.32 0.15 -4.42
C THR A 195 -19.29 -0.90 -4.00
N GLY A 196 -18.04 -0.50 -3.75
CA GLY A 196 -16.92 -1.40 -3.47
C GLY A 196 -16.10 -1.77 -4.71
N PHE A 197 -16.47 -1.29 -5.90
CA PHE A 197 -15.74 -1.60 -7.13
C PHE A 197 -14.31 -1.08 -7.10
N SER A 198 -14.09 0.19 -6.74
CA SER A 198 -12.75 0.80 -6.71
C SER A 198 -11.85 0.07 -5.73
N PHE A 199 -12.38 -0.30 -4.57
CA PHE A 199 -11.63 -1.05 -3.56
C PHE A 199 -11.25 -2.46 -4.05
N LEU A 200 -12.20 -3.21 -4.60
CA LEU A 200 -11.96 -4.58 -5.08
C LEU A 200 -11.04 -4.60 -6.31
N ALA A 201 -11.23 -3.68 -7.25
CA ALA A 201 -10.31 -3.49 -8.37
C ALA A 201 -8.91 -3.08 -7.89
N GLY A 202 -8.82 -2.21 -6.88
CA GLY A 202 -7.57 -1.85 -6.20
C GLY A 202 -6.86 -3.06 -5.61
N LEU A 203 -7.59 -3.95 -4.91
CA LEU A 203 -7.03 -5.21 -4.37
C LEU A 203 -6.46 -6.11 -5.48
N ILE A 204 -7.19 -6.26 -6.59
CA ILE A 204 -6.74 -7.06 -7.74
C ILE A 204 -5.46 -6.46 -8.33
N LEU A 205 -5.46 -5.16 -8.62
CA LEU A 205 -4.32 -4.48 -9.23
C LEU A 205 -3.10 -4.50 -8.31
N MET A 206 -3.26 -4.13 -7.04
CA MET A 206 -2.16 -4.11 -6.07
C MET A 206 -1.65 -5.51 -5.74
N GLY A 207 -2.54 -6.50 -5.63
CA GLY A 207 -2.15 -7.89 -5.43
C GLY A 207 -1.40 -8.46 -6.64
N SER A 208 -1.89 -8.23 -7.86
CA SER A 208 -1.24 -8.71 -9.07
C SER A 208 0.13 -8.04 -9.29
N THR A 209 0.20 -6.72 -9.15
CA THR A 209 1.47 -5.98 -9.27
C THR A 209 2.45 -6.36 -8.16
N GLY A 210 1.98 -6.51 -6.91
CA GLY A 210 2.79 -6.95 -5.80
C GLY A 210 3.39 -8.34 -6.03
N TYR A 211 2.59 -9.29 -6.52
CA TYR A 211 3.08 -10.63 -6.86
C TYR A 211 4.18 -10.59 -7.94
N LEU A 212 3.98 -9.82 -9.01
CA LEU A 212 4.98 -9.68 -10.08
C LEU A 212 6.27 -9.03 -9.58
N LEU A 213 6.17 -8.00 -8.74
CA LEU A 213 7.33 -7.32 -8.17
C LEU A 213 8.11 -8.20 -7.20
N GLU A 214 7.43 -9.03 -6.40
CA GLU A 214 8.11 -9.99 -5.51
C GLU A 214 8.96 -11.03 -6.28
N LEU A 215 8.66 -11.31 -7.55
CA LEU A 215 9.50 -12.17 -8.41
C LEU A 215 10.84 -11.52 -8.78
N THR A 216 10.94 -10.20 -8.72
CA THR A 216 12.13 -9.44 -9.13
C THR A 216 12.93 -8.88 -7.95
N ARG A 217 12.40 -8.96 -6.72
CA ARG A 217 13.05 -8.43 -5.52
C ARG A 217 14.22 -9.28 -5.07
N GLY A 218 15.30 -8.62 -4.64
CA GLY A 218 16.52 -9.26 -4.13
C GLY A 218 16.78 -9.03 -2.63
N ASP A 219 15.92 -8.29 -1.94
CA ASP A 219 16.05 -8.02 -0.50
C ASP A 219 15.62 -9.21 0.35
N ASP A 220 16.15 -9.28 1.57
CA ASP A 220 15.82 -10.34 2.53
C ASP A 220 14.36 -10.27 2.95
N THR A 221 13.71 -11.42 3.02
CA THR A 221 12.32 -11.57 3.44
C THR A 221 12.05 -12.96 4.04
N LEU A 222 10.88 -13.12 4.65
CA LEU A 222 10.41 -14.44 5.08
C LEU A 222 10.00 -15.28 3.86
N TYR A 223 10.32 -16.57 3.93
CA TYR A 223 9.89 -17.58 2.98
C TYR A 223 8.92 -18.57 3.64
N TRP A 224 7.85 -18.91 2.92
CA TRP A 224 6.94 -20.00 3.26
C TRP A 224 7.02 -21.05 2.15
N GLY A 225 7.77 -22.11 2.40
CA GLY A 225 8.20 -23.06 1.38
C GLY A 225 9.21 -22.40 0.42
N SER A 226 9.01 -22.54 -0.87
CA SER A 226 9.84 -21.93 -1.92
C SER A 226 9.44 -20.51 -2.31
N TRP A 227 8.37 -19.97 -1.74
CA TRP A 227 7.82 -18.66 -2.09
C TRP A 227 8.08 -17.62 -0.99
N ARG A 228 8.34 -16.40 -1.40
CA ARG A 228 8.41 -15.25 -0.51
C ARG A 228 7.04 -14.99 0.13
N ALA A 229 7.00 -14.65 1.41
CA ALA A 229 5.74 -14.33 2.10
C ALA A 229 4.92 -13.26 1.38
N GLY A 230 5.60 -12.28 0.76
CA GLY A 230 4.97 -11.25 -0.07
C GLY A 230 4.22 -11.80 -1.29
N GLN A 231 4.71 -12.88 -1.93
CA GLN A 231 4.02 -13.52 -3.05
C GLN A 231 2.68 -14.12 -2.62
N TRP A 232 2.68 -14.86 -1.49
CA TRP A 232 1.45 -15.43 -0.93
C TRP A 232 0.42 -14.37 -0.58
N LEU A 233 0.84 -13.33 0.13
CA LEU A 233 -0.07 -12.26 0.57
C LEU A 233 -0.61 -11.46 -0.61
N SER A 234 0.22 -11.19 -1.62
CA SER A 234 -0.20 -10.54 -2.86
C SER A 234 -1.21 -11.39 -3.64
N LEU A 235 -0.97 -12.69 -3.76
CA LEU A 235 -1.88 -13.63 -4.41
C LEU A 235 -3.22 -13.69 -3.70
N VAL A 236 -3.22 -13.78 -2.36
CA VAL A 236 -4.44 -13.76 -1.55
C VAL A 236 -5.23 -12.47 -1.78
N MET A 237 -4.56 -11.31 -1.81
CA MET A 237 -5.21 -10.03 -2.10
C MET A 237 -5.88 -10.02 -3.48
N ALA A 238 -5.18 -10.49 -4.53
CA ALA A 238 -5.70 -10.52 -5.89
C ALA A 238 -6.90 -11.46 -6.02
N VAL A 239 -6.79 -12.69 -5.50
CA VAL A 239 -7.84 -13.72 -5.55
C VAL A 239 -9.06 -13.31 -4.73
N ALA A 240 -8.87 -12.79 -3.51
CA ALA A 240 -9.95 -12.29 -2.68
C ALA A 240 -10.67 -11.11 -3.35
N GLY A 241 -9.91 -10.16 -3.92
CA GLY A 241 -10.48 -9.05 -4.68
C GLY A 241 -11.33 -9.52 -5.87
N ALA A 242 -10.80 -10.45 -6.67
CA ALA A 242 -11.50 -10.99 -7.83
C ALA A 242 -12.75 -11.79 -7.44
N GLY A 243 -12.65 -12.67 -6.44
CA GLY A 243 -13.77 -13.46 -5.95
C GLY A 243 -14.90 -12.62 -5.38
N LEU A 244 -14.56 -11.63 -4.54
CA LEU A 244 -15.55 -10.72 -3.97
C LEU A 244 -16.18 -9.81 -5.04
N LEU A 245 -15.40 -9.35 -6.03
CA LEU A 245 -15.93 -8.55 -7.12
C LEU A 245 -16.90 -9.36 -7.99
N ALA A 246 -16.55 -10.58 -8.35
CA ALA A 246 -17.41 -11.49 -9.11
C ALA A 246 -18.71 -11.79 -8.36
N TRP A 247 -18.63 -12.07 -7.06
CA TRP A 247 -19.79 -12.32 -6.22
C TRP A 247 -20.73 -11.11 -6.13
N ARG A 248 -20.17 -9.89 -5.91
CA ARG A 248 -20.98 -8.66 -5.87
C ARG A 248 -21.61 -8.36 -7.22
N TRP A 249 -20.86 -8.58 -8.31
CA TRP A 249 -21.39 -8.40 -9.66
C TRP A 249 -22.57 -9.34 -9.94
N ALA A 250 -22.45 -10.61 -9.57
CA ALA A 250 -23.53 -11.59 -9.73
C ALA A 250 -24.77 -11.22 -8.91
N ARG A 251 -24.60 -10.70 -7.68
CA ARG A 251 -25.73 -10.18 -6.88
C ARG A 251 -26.40 -8.97 -7.53
N HIS A 252 -25.61 -7.98 -7.93
CA HIS A 252 -26.13 -6.76 -8.54
C HIS A 252 -26.96 -7.04 -9.80
N ARG A 253 -26.58 -8.04 -10.60
CA ARG A 253 -27.36 -8.48 -11.77
C ARG A 253 -28.69 -9.12 -11.39
N ARG A 254 -28.77 -9.89 -10.32
CA ARG A 254 -30.02 -10.52 -9.86
C ARG A 254 -31.02 -9.47 -9.38
N ASP A 255 -30.56 -8.51 -8.57
CA ASP A 255 -31.39 -7.44 -8.02
C ASP A 255 -31.99 -6.49 -9.09
N HIS A 256 -31.53 -6.55 -10.34
CA HIS A 256 -32.05 -5.78 -11.47
C HIS A 256 -32.85 -6.60 -12.50
N HIS A 257 -32.98 -7.90 -12.29
CA HIS A 257 -33.78 -8.79 -13.15
C HIS A 257 -35.06 -9.27 -12.48
N ASP A 258 -35.21 -9.08 -11.17
CA ASP A 258 -36.41 -9.27 -10.37
C ASP A 258 -37.13 -7.93 -10.16
#